data_8820b67be9190de72e06b746d36da70d
#
_entry.id   8820b67be9190de72e06b746d36da70d
#
_cell.length_a   1.000
_cell.length_b   1.000
_cell.length_c   1.000
_cell.angle_alpha   90.00
_cell.angle_beta   90.00
_cell.angle_gamma   90.00
#
_symmetry.space_group_name_H-M   'P 1'
#
loop_
_entity.id
_entity.type
_entity.pdbx_description
1 polymer ?
#
loop_
_entity_poly.entity_id
_entity_poly.type
_entity_poly.pdbx_seq_one_letter_code
_entity_poly.pdbx_strand_id
1 'polypeptide(L)'
;MGFPRMFRLAALLALVLATPIFAQQGNIDFGGLRADPKLPVEVTADSFAVDQATNSATFSGEVRISQGDMVITAGEVTIEYAEDGKGIKQLIASGGVLLKAGNDAAQAQTATYLIDTAQVTLTGDVILTQGSAAISGQTLVVNLSDGTGRIEGRVTTTFLPGGN
;
A
#
# COMPACT_ATOMS: atom_id res chain seq x y z
N MET A 1 53.23 -64.03 -15.38
CA MET A 1 52.56 -64.28 -14.07
C MET A 1 52.57 -62.99 -13.31
N GLY A 2 51.46 -62.42 -12.99
CA GLY A 2 51.33 -61.21 -12.21
C GLY A 2 50.32 -60.23 -12.76
N PHE A 3 49.06 -60.34 -12.31
CA PHE A 3 48.00 -59.39 -12.66
C PHE A 3 48.13 -58.10 -11.87
N PRO A 4 48.04 -56.93 -12.49
CA PRO A 4 47.90 -55.70 -11.74
C PRO A 4 46.43 -55.41 -11.43
N ARG A 5 46.17 -55.14 -10.17
CA ARG A 5 44.88 -54.73 -9.62
C ARG A 5 44.46 -53.38 -10.15
N MET A 6 43.37 -53.34 -10.88
CA MET A 6 42.71 -52.10 -11.27
C MET A 6 42.06 -51.45 -10.05
N PHE A 7 42.57 -50.29 -9.65
CA PHE A 7 41.93 -49.38 -8.70
C PHE A 7 40.81 -48.64 -9.44
N ARG A 8 39.56 -48.96 -9.13
CA ARG A 8 38.41 -48.18 -9.57
C ARG A 8 38.22 -47.01 -8.60
N LEU A 9 38.57 -45.80 -9.01
CA LEU A 9 38.25 -44.56 -8.34
C LEU A 9 36.80 -44.25 -8.66
N ALA A 10 35.87 -44.46 -7.71
CA ALA A 10 34.51 -43.99 -7.79
C ALA A 10 34.46 -42.48 -7.37
N ALA A 11 34.38 -41.57 -8.33
CA ALA A 11 34.15 -40.18 -8.09
C ALA A 11 32.66 -40.01 -7.72
N LEU A 12 32.37 -39.76 -6.45
CA LEU A 12 31.03 -39.37 -5.97
C LEU A 12 30.80 -37.91 -6.34
N LEU A 13 30.03 -37.65 -7.40
CA LEU A 13 29.57 -36.33 -7.78
C LEU A 13 28.40 -35.94 -6.87
N ALA A 14 28.68 -35.17 -5.83
CA ALA A 14 27.67 -34.59 -4.96
C ALA A 14 26.96 -33.44 -5.70
N LEU A 15 25.78 -33.73 -6.27
CA LEU A 15 24.90 -32.75 -6.87
C LEU A 15 24.21 -31.94 -5.75
N VAL A 16 24.73 -30.75 -5.46
CA VAL A 16 24.10 -29.81 -4.52
C VAL A 16 22.85 -29.25 -5.18
N LEU A 17 21.68 -29.77 -4.83
CA LEU A 17 20.37 -29.22 -5.18
C LEU A 17 20.18 -27.91 -4.42
N ALA A 18 20.51 -26.80 -5.06
CA ALA A 18 20.13 -25.47 -4.60
C ALA A 18 18.61 -25.32 -4.76
N THR A 19 17.86 -25.48 -3.67
CA THR A 19 16.44 -25.17 -3.63
C THR A 19 16.28 -23.65 -3.68
N PRO A 20 15.49 -23.08 -4.63
CA PRO A 20 15.18 -21.68 -4.59
C PRO A 20 14.36 -21.39 -3.33
N ILE A 21 14.87 -20.54 -2.45
CA ILE A 21 14.11 -19.99 -1.33
C ILE A 21 13.13 -18.99 -1.97
N PHE A 22 11.88 -19.41 -2.14
CA PHE A 22 10.80 -18.48 -2.40
C PHE A 22 10.66 -17.61 -1.16
N ALA A 23 11.07 -16.35 -1.26
CA ALA A 23 10.74 -15.34 -0.29
C ALA A 23 9.21 -15.26 -0.24
N GLN A 24 8.60 -15.75 0.83
CA GLN A 24 7.18 -15.57 1.10
C GLN A 24 6.98 -14.06 1.30
N GLN A 25 6.39 -13.41 0.31
CA GLN A 25 5.85 -12.06 0.48
C GLN A 25 4.71 -12.20 1.50
N GLY A 26 5.00 -11.81 2.73
CA GLY A 26 3.98 -11.76 3.77
C GLY A 26 2.95 -10.70 3.40
N ASN A 27 1.78 -11.12 2.94
CA ASN A 27 0.63 -10.25 2.87
C ASN A 27 0.22 -9.92 4.29
N ILE A 28 0.25 -8.64 4.64
CA ILE A 28 -0.28 -8.12 5.89
C ILE A 28 -1.77 -7.91 5.67
N ASP A 29 -2.61 -8.43 6.56
CA ASP A 29 -4.05 -8.15 6.53
C ASP A 29 -4.28 -6.74 7.10
N PHE A 30 -4.71 -5.83 6.23
CA PHE A 30 -5.11 -4.46 6.57
C PHE A 30 -6.62 -4.38 6.80
N GLY A 31 -7.20 -5.35 7.44
CA GLY A 31 -8.65 -5.52 7.63
C GLY A 31 -9.41 -4.26 8.10
N GLY A 32 -8.72 -3.32 8.76
CA GLY A 32 -9.26 -2.01 9.11
C GLY A 32 -9.29 -1.00 7.96
N LEU A 33 -8.43 -1.14 6.95
CA LEU A 33 -8.34 -0.22 5.81
C LEU A 33 -9.25 -0.64 4.65
N ARG A 34 -10.48 -1.07 4.94
CA ARG A 34 -11.50 -1.38 3.93
C ARG A 34 -12.44 -0.20 3.75
N ALA A 35 -12.78 0.09 2.51
CA ALA A 35 -13.85 1.01 2.17
C ALA A 35 -15.04 0.23 1.61
N ASP A 36 -16.27 0.60 1.99
CA ASP A 36 -17.47 0.13 1.32
C ASP A 36 -17.74 1.03 0.12
N PRO A 37 -17.52 0.57 -1.13
CA PRO A 37 -17.66 1.41 -2.33
C PRO A 37 -19.13 1.83 -2.60
N LYS A 38 -20.08 1.30 -1.85
CA LYS A 38 -21.50 1.67 -1.97
C LYS A 38 -21.88 2.88 -1.13
N LEU A 39 -21.03 3.25 -0.17
CA LEU A 39 -21.27 4.43 0.67
C LEU A 39 -20.89 5.71 -0.09
N PRO A 40 -21.62 6.82 0.15
CA PRO A 40 -21.29 8.10 -0.46
C PRO A 40 -19.92 8.58 0.01
N VAL A 41 -19.18 9.21 -0.91
CA VAL A 41 -17.95 9.93 -0.61
C VAL A 41 -18.29 11.40 -0.35
N GLU A 42 -17.88 11.92 0.80
CA GLU A 42 -18.01 13.32 1.15
C GLU A 42 -16.62 13.96 1.14
N VAL A 43 -16.50 15.15 0.55
CA VAL A 43 -15.25 15.91 0.50
C VAL A 43 -15.50 17.30 1.06
N THR A 44 -14.67 17.74 2.01
CA THR A 44 -14.63 19.12 2.52
C THR A 44 -13.23 19.70 2.30
N ALA A 45 -13.15 21.00 1.96
CA ALA A 45 -11.90 21.73 1.72
C ALA A 45 -12.17 23.23 1.82
N ASP A 46 -11.10 24.05 1.91
CA ASP A 46 -11.20 25.50 1.90
C ASP A 46 -11.55 26.05 0.51
N SER A 47 -11.07 25.37 -0.54
CA SER A 47 -11.30 25.79 -1.93
C SER A 47 -11.47 24.62 -2.87
N PHE A 48 -12.18 24.88 -3.98
CA PHE A 48 -12.43 23.93 -5.06
C PHE A 48 -12.26 24.61 -6.40
N ALA A 49 -11.51 23.99 -7.30
CA ALA A 49 -11.27 24.46 -8.66
C ALA A 49 -11.50 23.32 -9.67
N VAL A 50 -11.99 23.65 -10.86
CA VAL A 50 -12.15 22.70 -11.97
C VAL A 50 -11.32 23.18 -13.15
N ASP A 51 -10.54 22.28 -13.73
CA ASP A 51 -9.78 22.50 -14.95
C ASP A 51 -10.29 21.57 -16.05
N GLN A 52 -10.96 22.16 -17.04
CA GLN A 52 -11.49 21.42 -18.18
C GLN A 52 -10.41 20.99 -19.17
N ALA A 53 -9.26 21.69 -19.21
CA ALA A 53 -8.17 21.34 -20.12
C ALA A 53 -7.47 20.06 -19.68
N THR A 54 -7.36 19.84 -18.38
CA THR A 54 -6.75 18.63 -17.79
C THR A 54 -7.79 17.59 -17.35
N ASN A 55 -9.09 17.90 -17.55
CA ASN A 55 -10.21 17.06 -17.10
C ASN A 55 -10.08 16.67 -15.62
N SER A 56 -9.81 17.66 -14.77
CA SER A 56 -9.57 17.46 -13.34
C SER A 56 -10.29 18.47 -12.46
N ALA A 57 -10.41 18.13 -11.18
CA ALA A 57 -10.89 18.99 -10.12
C ALA A 57 -9.93 18.93 -8.94
N THR A 58 -9.61 20.08 -8.35
CA THR A 58 -8.67 20.19 -7.24
C THR A 58 -9.36 20.79 -6.02
N PHE A 59 -9.27 20.08 -4.89
CA PHE A 59 -9.62 20.55 -3.56
C PHE A 59 -8.34 20.96 -2.84
N SER A 60 -8.30 22.12 -2.23
CA SER A 60 -7.11 22.63 -1.54
C SER A 60 -7.48 23.23 -0.19
N GLY A 61 -6.58 23.09 0.77
CA GLY A 61 -6.71 23.58 2.14
C GLY A 61 -7.52 22.64 3.03
N GLU A 62 -6.85 22.03 4.00
CA GLU A 62 -7.43 21.15 5.01
C GLU A 62 -8.43 20.13 4.44
N VAL A 63 -8.06 19.49 3.31
CA VAL A 63 -8.93 18.56 2.61
C VAL A 63 -9.22 17.35 3.48
N ARG A 64 -10.51 17.04 3.62
CA ARG A 64 -11.00 15.84 4.30
C ARG A 64 -11.95 15.09 3.38
N ILE A 65 -11.64 13.83 3.13
CA ILE A 65 -12.49 12.89 2.40
C ILE A 65 -12.99 11.85 3.40
N SER A 66 -14.27 11.54 3.40
CA SER A 66 -14.86 10.48 4.22
C SER A 66 -15.75 9.55 3.40
N GLN A 67 -15.67 8.26 3.71
CA GLN A 67 -16.50 7.21 3.15
C GLN A 67 -16.72 6.14 4.22
N GLY A 68 -17.87 6.14 4.87
CA GLY A 68 -18.11 5.31 6.04
C GLY A 68 -17.12 5.62 7.16
N ASP A 69 -16.44 4.59 7.67
CA ASP A 69 -15.43 4.73 8.73
C ASP A 69 -14.05 5.16 8.20
N MET A 70 -13.86 5.19 6.88
CA MET A 70 -12.63 5.64 6.27
C MET A 70 -12.60 7.16 6.16
N VAL A 71 -11.49 7.74 6.59
CA VAL A 71 -11.20 9.17 6.52
C VAL A 71 -9.81 9.37 5.96
N ILE A 72 -9.69 10.23 4.93
CA ILE A 72 -8.41 10.70 4.40
C ILE A 72 -8.34 12.20 4.64
N THR A 73 -7.22 12.68 5.16
CA THR A 73 -6.90 14.11 5.24
C THR A 73 -5.63 14.41 4.46
N ALA A 74 -5.58 15.56 3.79
CA ALA A 74 -4.45 16.00 2.98
C ALA A 74 -4.43 17.53 2.86
N GLY A 75 -3.31 18.10 2.44
CA GLY A 75 -3.24 19.54 2.10
C GLY A 75 -3.98 19.84 0.80
N GLU A 76 -3.91 18.94 -0.18
CA GLU A 76 -4.54 19.07 -1.50
C GLU A 76 -4.95 17.71 -2.03
N VAL A 77 -6.05 17.66 -2.77
CA VAL A 77 -6.53 16.47 -3.47
C VAL A 77 -6.97 16.85 -4.88
N THR A 78 -6.36 16.21 -5.88
CA THR A 78 -6.76 16.32 -7.28
C THR A 78 -7.53 15.06 -7.68
N ILE A 79 -8.72 15.28 -8.24
CA ILE A 79 -9.55 14.23 -8.86
C ILE A 79 -9.32 14.31 -10.37
N GLU A 80 -8.87 13.23 -10.97
CA GLU A 80 -8.81 13.08 -12.42
C GLU A 80 -10.00 12.23 -12.89
N TYR A 81 -10.73 12.76 -13.86
CA TYR A 81 -11.85 12.08 -14.47
C TYR A 81 -11.40 11.18 -15.62
N ALA A 82 -12.18 10.13 -15.91
CA ALA A 82 -11.96 9.28 -17.04
C ALA A 82 -12.12 10.07 -18.36
N GLU A 83 -11.40 9.68 -19.42
CA GLU A 83 -11.41 10.37 -20.72
C GLU A 83 -12.80 10.40 -21.36
N ASP A 84 -13.64 9.41 -21.10
CA ASP A 84 -15.03 9.33 -21.55
C ASP A 84 -16.00 10.20 -20.74
N GLY A 85 -15.52 10.91 -19.70
CA GLY A 85 -16.28 11.74 -18.80
C GLY A 85 -17.23 10.95 -17.88
N LYS A 86 -17.13 9.63 -17.83
CA LYS A 86 -18.06 8.75 -17.09
C LYS A 86 -17.44 8.20 -15.81
N GLY A 87 -16.94 9.06 -14.96
CA GLY A 87 -16.46 8.65 -13.66
C GLY A 87 -15.09 9.20 -13.29
N ILE A 88 -14.62 8.81 -12.14
CA ILE A 88 -13.32 9.18 -11.60
C ILE A 88 -12.33 8.09 -11.95
N LYS A 89 -11.20 8.47 -12.55
CA LYS A 89 -10.08 7.58 -12.86
C LYS A 89 -9.21 7.36 -11.62
N GLN A 90 -8.81 8.47 -11.00
CA GLN A 90 -7.97 8.45 -9.80
C GLN A 90 -8.10 9.70 -8.95
N LEU A 91 -7.71 9.57 -7.68
CA LEU A 91 -7.50 10.67 -6.76
C LEU A 91 -6.02 10.71 -6.38
N ILE A 92 -5.45 11.91 -6.37
CA ILE A 92 -4.07 12.16 -5.97
C ILE A 92 -4.10 13.12 -4.78
N ALA A 93 -3.60 12.69 -3.64
CA ALA A 93 -3.52 13.48 -2.42
C ALA A 93 -2.06 13.83 -2.11
N SER A 94 -1.84 15.06 -1.65
CA SER A 94 -0.50 15.57 -1.32
C SER A 94 -0.56 16.57 -0.15
N GLY A 95 0.63 17.02 0.30
CA GLY A 95 0.74 17.96 1.42
C GLY A 95 0.57 17.32 2.78
N GLY A 96 1.01 16.08 2.93
CA GLY A 96 0.86 15.28 4.14
C GLY A 96 -0.49 14.56 4.17
N VAL A 97 -0.45 13.26 3.97
CA VAL A 97 -1.65 12.41 3.88
C VAL A 97 -1.77 11.57 5.13
N LEU A 98 -2.96 11.56 5.73
CA LEU A 98 -3.34 10.65 6.81
C LEU A 98 -4.60 9.90 6.41
N LEU A 99 -4.48 8.59 6.27
CA LEU A 99 -5.59 7.66 6.06
C LEU A 99 -5.92 6.99 7.40
N LYS A 100 -7.18 7.03 7.80
CA LYS A 100 -7.70 6.33 8.98
C LYS A 100 -8.87 5.45 8.58
N ALA A 101 -8.93 4.25 9.14
CA ALA A 101 -10.11 3.38 9.04
C ALA A 101 -10.17 2.49 10.29
N GLY A 102 -11.24 2.62 11.05
CA GLY A 102 -11.36 1.94 12.34
C GLY A 102 -10.22 2.32 13.30
N ASN A 103 -9.48 1.31 13.76
CA ASN A 103 -8.33 1.47 14.67
C ASN A 103 -6.98 1.58 13.94
N ASP A 104 -6.99 1.50 12.62
CA ASP A 104 -5.78 1.53 11.80
C ASP A 104 -5.59 2.93 11.22
N ALA A 105 -4.33 3.33 11.07
CA ALA A 105 -3.96 4.60 10.47
C ALA A 105 -2.68 4.44 9.64
N ALA A 106 -2.66 5.10 8.50
CA ALA A 106 -1.46 5.20 7.67
C ALA A 106 -1.19 6.67 7.34
N GLN A 107 0.06 7.11 7.47
CA GLN A 107 0.48 8.45 7.08
C GLN A 107 1.59 8.37 6.03
N ALA A 108 1.65 9.37 5.15
CA ALA A 108 2.63 9.49 4.09
C ALA A 108 2.73 10.94 3.60
N GLN A 109 3.63 11.22 2.67
CA GLN A 109 3.71 12.54 2.01
C GLN A 109 2.65 12.68 0.93
N THR A 110 2.41 11.61 0.15
CA THR A 110 1.44 11.57 -0.95
C THR A 110 0.67 10.26 -0.94
N ALA A 111 -0.51 10.27 -1.56
CA ALA A 111 -1.28 9.07 -1.83
C ALA A 111 -1.94 9.13 -3.21
N THR A 112 -2.06 8.00 -3.87
CA THR A 112 -2.81 7.84 -5.12
C THR A 112 -3.83 6.72 -4.94
N TYR A 113 -5.09 7.00 -5.24
CA TYR A 113 -6.17 6.02 -5.23
C TYR A 113 -6.65 5.76 -6.66
N LEU A 114 -6.44 4.56 -7.15
CA LEU A 114 -6.95 4.07 -8.44
C LEU A 114 -8.32 3.44 -8.21
N ILE A 115 -9.36 4.04 -8.78
CA ILE A 115 -10.76 3.63 -8.54
C ILE A 115 -11.03 2.24 -9.09
N ASP A 116 -10.63 1.97 -10.34
CA ASP A 116 -10.92 0.72 -11.04
C ASP A 116 -10.37 -0.53 -10.34
N THR A 117 -9.22 -0.40 -9.70
CA THR A 117 -8.54 -1.50 -9.01
C THR A 117 -8.74 -1.47 -7.49
N ALA A 118 -9.41 -0.44 -6.98
CA ALA A 118 -9.54 -0.14 -5.54
C ALA A 118 -8.18 -0.13 -4.81
N GLN A 119 -7.11 0.30 -5.50
CA GLN A 119 -5.76 0.30 -4.97
C GLN A 119 -5.37 1.69 -4.48
N VAL A 120 -4.94 1.79 -3.23
CA VAL A 120 -4.31 2.98 -2.66
C VAL A 120 -2.81 2.74 -2.55
N THR A 121 -2.02 3.68 -3.06
CA THR A 121 -0.56 3.71 -2.90
C THR A 121 -0.18 4.96 -2.12
N LEU A 122 0.42 4.77 -0.95
CA LEU A 122 0.99 5.84 -0.14
C LEU A 122 2.50 5.86 -0.33
N THR A 123 3.09 7.05 -0.46
CA THR A 123 4.52 7.20 -0.76
C THR A 123 5.13 8.32 0.08
N GLY A 124 6.37 8.10 0.52
CA GLY A 124 7.20 9.04 1.28
C GLY A 124 6.97 8.94 2.78
N ASP A 125 7.99 8.45 3.49
CA ASP A 125 8.04 8.32 4.95
C ASP A 125 6.77 7.69 5.54
N VAL A 126 6.38 6.56 4.96
CA VAL A 126 5.16 5.87 5.34
C VAL A 126 5.28 5.31 6.74
N ILE A 127 4.25 5.55 7.56
CA ILE A 127 4.05 4.90 8.85
C ILE A 127 2.64 4.33 8.89
N LEU A 128 2.54 3.02 9.06
CA LEU A 128 1.29 2.30 9.29
C LEU A 128 1.21 1.94 10.77
N THR A 129 0.11 2.29 11.42
CA THR A 129 -0.20 1.90 12.80
C THR A 129 -1.39 0.94 12.79
N GLN A 130 -1.21 -0.23 13.38
CA GLN A 130 -2.25 -1.26 13.54
C GLN A 130 -2.24 -1.76 14.98
N GLY A 131 -3.26 -1.41 15.76
CA GLY A 131 -3.30 -1.77 17.18
C GLY A 131 -2.04 -1.31 17.91
N SER A 132 -1.25 -2.26 18.43
CA SER A 132 0.02 -2.00 19.14
C SER A 132 1.27 -2.06 18.25
N ALA A 133 1.12 -2.25 16.96
CA ALA A 133 2.21 -2.31 16.00
C ALA A 133 2.34 -1.02 15.19
N ALA A 134 3.57 -0.59 14.95
CA ALA A 134 3.91 0.47 14.00
C ALA A 134 4.92 -0.07 12.98
N ILE A 135 4.61 0.11 11.70
CA ILE A 135 5.42 -0.36 10.59
C ILE A 135 5.78 0.86 9.74
N SER A 136 7.05 1.06 9.49
CA SER A 136 7.53 2.15 8.63
C SER A 136 8.19 1.62 7.36
N GLY A 137 8.12 2.42 6.29
CA GLY A 137 8.72 2.12 4.99
C GLY A 137 8.66 3.32 4.05
N GLN A 138 8.93 3.13 2.78
CA GLN A 138 8.88 4.21 1.78
C GLN A 138 7.59 4.20 0.97
N THR A 139 7.00 3.03 0.77
CA THR A 139 5.78 2.85 0.00
C THR A 139 4.88 1.83 0.67
N LEU A 140 3.60 2.15 0.80
CA LEU A 140 2.55 1.23 1.21
C LEU A 140 1.53 1.11 0.08
N VAL A 141 1.30 -0.10 -0.39
CA VAL A 141 0.24 -0.40 -1.36
C VAL A 141 -0.83 -1.20 -0.65
N VAL A 142 -2.08 -0.75 -0.72
CA VAL A 142 -3.26 -1.40 -0.12
C VAL A 142 -4.31 -1.62 -1.18
N ASN A 143 -4.92 -2.79 -1.20
CA ASN A 143 -6.15 -3.05 -1.93
C ASN A 143 -7.33 -2.91 -0.96
N LEU A 144 -8.19 -1.92 -1.19
CA LEU A 144 -9.34 -1.62 -0.32
C LEU A 144 -10.48 -2.63 -0.45
N SER A 145 -10.49 -3.43 -1.53
CA SER A 145 -11.56 -4.42 -1.76
C SER A 145 -11.40 -5.65 -0.86
N ASP A 146 -10.16 -6.10 -0.64
CA ASP A 146 -9.84 -7.30 0.14
C ASP A 146 -9.09 -6.99 1.43
N GLY A 147 -8.62 -5.74 1.63
CA GLY A 147 -7.89 -5.32 2.81
C GLY A 147 -6.47 -5.90 2.87
N THR A 148 -5.91 -6.33 1.74
CA THR A 148 -4.51 -6.78 1.68
C THR A 148 -3.58 -5.64 1.30
N GLY A 149 -2.31 -5.73 1.71
CA GLY A 149 -1.34 -4.73 1.33
C GLY A 149 0.09 -5.16 1.59
N ARG A 150 1.03 -4.30 1.17
CA ARG A 150 2.45 -4.50 1.38
C ARG A 150 3.17 -3.17 1.62
N ILE A 151 4.18 -3.21 2.45
CA ILE A 151 5.10 -2.08 2.67
C ILE A 151 6.44 -2.44 2.05
N GLU A 152 7.03 -1.46 1.38
CA GLU A 152 8.32 -1.58 0.69
C GLU A 152 9.26 -0.45 1.11
N GLY A 153 10.56 -0.67 0.94
CA GLY A 153 11.60 0.32 1.17
C GLY A 153 12.04 0.43 2.63
N ARG A 154 13.09 -0.31 2.99
CA ARG A 154 13.75 -0.30 4.31
C ARG A 154 12.75 -0.39 5.46
N VAL A 155 11.96 -1.48 5.44
CA VAL A 155 10.85 -1.70 6.38
C VAL A 155 11.38 -1.94 7.80
N THR A 156 10.81 -1.21 8.76
CA THR A 156 11.02 -1.40 10.19
C THR A 156 9.69 -1.62 10.88
N THR A 157 9.62 -2.62 11.73
CA THR A 157 8.42 -2.91 12.54
C THR A 157 8.76 -2.79 14.02
N THR A 158 7.93 -2.05 14.75
CA THR A 158 8.00 -1.90 16.20
C THR A 158 6.72 -2.41 16.82
N PHE A 159 6.83 -3.33 17.77
CA PHE A 159 5.72 -3.82 18.56
C PHE A 159 5.82 -3.25 19.97
N LEU A 160 4.72 -2.68 20.48
CA LEU A 160 4.60 -2.38 21.89
C LEU A 160 4.19 -3.67 22.60
N PRO A 161 5.00 -4.19 23.56
CA PRO A 161 4.57 -5.32 24.37
C PRO A 161 3.29 -4.93 25.08
N GLY A 162 2.23 -5.72 24.92
CA GLY A 162 0.92 -5.42 25.49
C GLY A 162 1.04 -5.18 26.99
N GLY A 163 0.69 -3.97 27.43
CA GLY A 163 0.41 -3.73 28.84
C GLY A 163 -0.84 -4.51 29.21
N ASN A 164 -0.75 -5.35 30.24
CA ASN A 164 -1.88 -5.99 30.90
C ASN A 164 -2.83 -4.92 31.47
#